data_b2c390ca6443e07fb927fbd6934a7bcf
#
_entry.id   b2c390ca6443e07fb927fbd6934a7bcf
#
_cell.length_a   1.000
_cell.length_b   1.000
_cell.length_c   1.000
_cell.angle_alpha   90.00
_cell.angle_beta   90.00
_cell.angle_gamma   90.00
#
_symmetry.space_group_name_H-M   'P 1'
#
loop_
_entity.id
_entity.type
_entity.pdbx_description
1 polymer ?
#
loop_
_entity_poly.entity_id
_entity_poly.type
_entity_poly.pdbx_seq_one_letter_code
_entity_poly.pdbx_strand_id
1 'polypeptide(L)'
;MKLLTFRPARARSGHLGVLLADNRVLDITALSGRKLPSTLLECIQDGDAGLAAVRSAVADAEAALQRGEQVPQVFALADVTLEAPLKPGKIMAVGKNYADHAAEGAGQVYSRVAGFVKLTSCVVPHNATVRKPTWTDTFDYENELAIVIGRDCVEVPPEQAYDCVFGYTIMNDLSCRETQFAERKEGNICIGKNFPTAAPLGPWVVTKDEIPDPHNLRIVTRVNGEVRQDSNTKNQIYNIPAQIAWYSHAGFEPGDLISSGTPAGTGMGYKGPGTWYLQNGDQIECEIEGIGILANTVSTRKRRS
;
A
#
# COMPACT_ATOMS: atom_id res chain seq x y z
N MET A 1 -9.63 -10.80 6.38
CA MET A 1 -9.00 -10.26 7.62
C MET A 1 -8.13 -9.06 7.31
N LYS A 2 -7.95 -8.14 8.27
CA LYS A 2 -7.00 -7.02 8.20
C LYS A 2 -5.74 -7.38 8.99
N LEU A 3 -4.67 -7.69 8.27
CA LEU A 3 -3.38 -8.12 8.82
C LEU A 3 -2.42 -6.93 8.86
N LEU A 4 -1.79 -6.69 9.99
CA LEU A 4 -0.93 -5.54 10.21
C LEU A 4 0.40 -5.94 10.85
N THR A 5 1.41 -5.12 10.67
CA THR A 5 2.64 -5.17 11.45
C THR A 5 2.64 -3.99 12.41
N PHE A 6 2.86 -4.25 13.68
CA PHE A 6 2.91 -3.21 14.70
C PHE A 6 4.03 -3.48 15.70
N ARG A 7 4.45 -2.46 16.41
CA ARG A 7 5.45 -2.61 17.44
C ARG A 7 4.81 -2.45 18.81
N PRO A 8 4.74 -3.52 19.62
CA PRO A 8 4.38 -3.42 21.02
C PRO A 8 5.42 -2.60 21.79
N ALA A 9 5.00 -1.97 22.88
CA ALA A 9 5.91 -1.29 23.78
C ALA A 9 7.02 -2.27 24.25
N ARG A 10 8.30 -1.85 24.11
CA ARG A 10 9.51 -2.62 24.46
C ARG A 10 9.86 -3.78 23.52
N ALA A 11 9.10 -4.05 22.45
CA ALA A 11 9.49 -5.04 21.44
C ALA A 11 10.67 -4.54 20.59
N ARG A 12 11.57 -5.44 20.21
CA ARG A 12 12.74 -5.14 19.35
C ARG A 12 12.40 -5.20 17.86
N SER A 13 11.36 -5.95 17.50
CA SER A 13 10.89 -6.16 16.13
C SER A 13 9.39 -5.93 16.05
N GLY A 14 8.87 -5.71 14.85
CA GLY A 14 7.43 -5.69 14.58
C GLY A 14 6.81 -7.07 14.79
N HIS A 15 5.57 -7.10 15.28
CA HIS A 15 4.75 -8.29 15.46
C HIS A 15 3.66 -8.34 14.39
N LEU A 16 3.28 -9.54 13.99
CA LEU A 16 2.06 -9.77 13.22
C LEU A 16 0.85 -9.56 14.13
N GLY A 17 -0.07 -8.71 13.69
CA GLY A 17 -1.34 -8.47 14.34
C GLY A 17 -2.53 -8.63 13.40
N VAL A 18 -3.70 -8.83 13.98
CA VAL A 18 -4.99 -8.78 13.28
C VAL A 18 -5.85 -7.69 13.88
N LEU A 19 -6.39 -6.82 13.03
CA LEU A 19 -7.37 -5.81 13.45
C LEU A 19 -8.72 -6.51 13.65
N LEU A 20 -9.24 -6.48 14.87
CA LEU A 20 -10.57 -6.97 15.24
C LEU A 20 -11.64 -5.94 14.89
N ALA A 21 -12.92 -6.41 14.83
CA ALA A 21 -14.06 -5.58 14.42
C ALA A 21 -14.28 -4.33 15.31
N ASP A 22 -13.84 -4.36 16.55
CA ASP A 22 -13.98 -3.28 17.53
C ASP A 22 -12.78 -2.34 17.61
N ASN A 23 -11.95 -2.30 16.57
CA ASN A 23 -10.71 -1.51 16.49
C ASN A 23 -9.66 -1.87 17.56
N ARG A 24 -9.62 -3.11 17.99
CA ARG A 24 -8.52 -3.67 18.77
C ARG A 24 -7.59 -4.50 17.89
N VAL A 25 -6.36 -4.66 18.33
CA VAL A 25 -5.33 -5.45 17.64
C VAL A 25 -5.03 -6.69 18.48
N LEU A 26 -5.21 -7.87 17.88
CA LEU A 26 -4.74 -9.12 18.47
C LEU A 26 -3.29 -9.37 18.02
N ASP A 27 -2.39 -9.51 18.95
CA ASP A 27 -0.97 -9.84 18.74
C ASP A 27 -0.81 -11.34 18.46
N ILE A 28 -0.72 -11.72 17.21
CA ILE A 28 -0.55 -13.12 16.77
C ILE A 28 0.83 -13.65 17.20
N THR A 29 1.87 -12.82 17.08
CA THR A 29 3.25 -13.19 17.40
C THR A 29 3.41 -13.53 18.88
N ALA A 30 2.65 -12.88 19.76
CA ALA A 30 2.71 -13.09 21.21
C ALA A 30 1.84 -14.27 21.70
N LEU A 31 1.02 -14.87 20.85
CA LEU A 31 0.23 -16.04 21.23
C LEU A 31 1.13 -17.27 21.37
N SER A 32 1.04 -17.94 22.52
CA SER A 32 1.78 -19.17 22.83
C SER A 32 0.96 -20.43 22.59
N GLY A 33 1.65 -21.58 22.55
CA GLY A 33 1.00 -22.90 22.47
C GLY A 33 0.53 -23.33 21.08
N ARG A 34 0.82 -22.53 20.03
CA ARG A 34 0.49 -22.82 18.63
C ARG A 34 1.67 -22.53 17.71
N LYS A 35 1.74 -23.23 16.59
CA LYS A 35 2.64 -22.85 15.50
C LYS A 35 1.93 -21.78 14.67
N LEU A 36 2.25 -20.51 14.92
CA LEU A 36 1.72 -19.35 14.21
C LEU A 36 2.84 -18.60 13.50
N PRO A 37 2.57 -17.97 12.35
CA PRO A 37 3.54 -17.07 11.72
C PRO A 37 3.84 -15.89 12.65
N SER A 38 5.09 -15.47 12.68
CA SER A 38 5.54 -14.35 13.52
C SER A 38 5.56 -13.02 12.78
N THR A 39 5.53 -13.07 11.46
CA THR A 39 5.49 -11.90 10.56
C THR A 39 4.40 -12.06 9.50
N LEU A 40 3.98 -10.96 8.90
CA LEU A 40 3.05 -11.01 7.77
C LEU A 40 3.67 -11.74 6.58
N LEU A 41 4.96 -11.58 6.33
CA LEU A 41 5.64 -12.27 5.24
C LEU A 41 5.63 -13.80 5.46
N GLU A 42 5.92 -14.27 6.67
CA GLU A 42 5.77 -15.71 7.00
C GLU A 42 4.34 -16.20 6.78
N CYS A 43 3.33 -15.42 7.19
CA CYS A 43 1.92 -15.76 6.97
C CYS A 43 1.60 -15.89 5.47
N ILE A 44 2.16 -15.02 4.62
CA ILE A 44 2.01 -15.06 3.17
C ILE A 44 2.72 -16.30 2.60
N GLN A 45 3.94 -16.58 3.04
CA GLN A 45 4.74 -17.72 2.59
C GLN A 45 4.14 -19.07 2.98
N ASP A 46 3.52 -19.15 4.17
CA ASP A 46 2.78 -20.32 4.63
C ASP A 46 1.44 -20.50 3.88
N GLY A 47 1.02 -19.54 3.08
CA GLY A 47 -0.17 -19.57 2.21
C GLY A 47 -1.46 -19.84 2.98
N ASP A 48 -2.29 -20.76 2.46
CA ASP A 48 -3.59 -21.08 3.06
C ASP A 48 -3.45 -21.66 4.47
N ALA A 49 -2.37 -22.40 4.75
CA ALA A 49 -2.12 -22.95 6.08
C ALA A 49 -1.83 -21.86 7.12
N GLY A 50 -1.01 -20.88 6.76
CA GLY A 50 -0.71 -19.71 7.60
C GLY A 50 -1.97 -18.89 7.89
N LEU A 51 -2.76 -18.59 6.86
CA LEU A 51 -4.03 -17.89 7.02
C LEU A 51 -5.03 -18.68 7.89
N ALA A 52 -5.15 -19.99 7.70
CA ALA A 52 -6.06 -20.83 8.49
C ALA A 52 -5.65 -20.84 9.97
N ALA A 53 -4.35 -20.94 10.26
CA ALA A 53 -3.84 -20.89 11.62
C ALA A 53 -4.15 -19.53 12.29
N VAL A 54 -3.93 -18.42 11.58
CA VAL A 54 -4.27 -17.08 12.08
C VAL A 54 -5.79 -16.94 12.30
N ARG A 55 -6.64 -17.38 11.36
CA ARG A 55 -8.11 -17.37 11.51
C ARG A 55 -8.57 -18.12 12.73
N SER A 56 -8.03 -19.31 12.98
CA SER A 56 -8.34 -20.09 14.18
C SER A 56 -7.96 -19.36 15.46
N ALA A 57 -6.79 -18.74 15.49
CA ALA A 57 -6.35 -17.95 16.64
C ALA A 57 -7.24 -16.73 16.91
N VAL A 58 -7.68 -16.05 15.85
CA VAL A 58 -8.62 -14.92 15.95
C VAL A 58 -9.97 -15.39 16.50
N ALA A 59 -10.53 -16.47 15.96
CA ALA A 59 -11.82 -17.01 16.42
C ALA A 59 -11.81 -17.40 17.90
N ASP A 60 -10.71 -18.01 18.37
CA ASP A 60 -10.57 -18.37 19.79
C ASP A 60 -10.43 -17.15 20.70
N ALA A 61 -9.69 -16.14 20.25
CA ALA A 61 -9.55 -14.88 21.00
C ALA A 61 -10.89 -14.12 21.09
N GLU A 62 -11.62 -14.03 19.98
CA GLU A 62 -12.95 -13.39 19.94
C GLU A 62 -13.96 -14.14 20.83
N ALA A 63 -13.96 -15.48 20.80
CA ALA A 63 -14.81 -16.29 21.67
C ALA A 63 -14.49 -16.08 23.16
N ALA A 64 -13.19 -15.97 23.54
CA ALA A 64 -12.78 -15.65 24.90
C ALA A 64 -13.27 -14.26 25.31
N LEU A 65 -13.09 -13.25 24.46
CA LEU A 65 -13.57 -11.89 24.70
C LEU A 65 -15.09 -11.82 24.88
N GLN A 66 -15.85 -12.56 24.07
CA GLN A 66 -17.33 -12.66 24.18
C GLN A 66 -17.76 -13.27 25.52
N ARG A 67 -16.98 -14.20 26.10
CA ARG A 67 -17.21 -14.73 27.44
C ARG A 67 -16.79 -13.79 28.58
N GLY A 68 -16.26 -12.61 28.25
CA GLY A 68 -15.75 -11.65 29.22
C GLY A 68 -14.37 -11.99 29.79
N GLU A 69 -13.66 -12.93 29.15
CA GLU A 69 -12.31 -13.29 29.55
C GLU A 69 -11.29 -12.20 29.12
N GLN A 70 -10.24 -12.06 29.91
CA GLN A 70 -9.13 -11.19 29.53
C GLN A 70 -8.20 -11.91 28.54
N VAL A 71 -7.90 -11.26 27.41
CA VAL A 71 -6.90 -11.71 26.45
C VAL A 71 -5.75 -10.70 26.46
N PRO A 72 -4.64 -10.98 27.19
CA PRO A 72 -3.54 -10.03 27.40
C PRO A 72 -2.85 -9.59 26.10
N GLN A 73 -3.02 -10.34 25.01
CA GLN A 73 -2.47 -10.06 23.68
C GLN A 73 -3.36 -9.13 22.86
N VAL A 74 -4.41 -8.58 23.41
CA VAL A 74 -5.31 -7.62 22.73
C VAL A 74 -5.04 -6.21 23.21
N PHE A 75 -4.75 -5.31 22.27
CA PHE A 75 -4.43 -3.90 22.49
C PHE A 75 -5.44 -2.99 21.79
N ALA A 76 -5.68 -1.79 22.28
CA ALA A 76 -6.38 -0.78 21.49
C ALA A 76 -5.50 -0.35 20.30
N LEU A 77 -6.09 -0.15 19.13
CA LEU A 77 -5.35 0.30 17.94
C LEU A 77 -4.61 1.63 18.18
N ALA A 78 -5.18 2.50 18.99
CA ALA A 78 -4.58 3.78 19.34
C ALA A 78 -3.31 3.66 20.21
N ASP A 79 -3.12 2.53 20.89
CA ASP A 79 -2.00 2.31 21.81
C ASP A 79 -0.81 1.59 21.14
N VAL A 80 -0.95 1.23 19.85
CA VAL A 80 0.10 0.55 19.10
C VAL A 80 0.70 1.44 18.02
N THR A 81 1.98 1.26 17.74
CA THR A 81 2.65 1.92 16.62
C THR A 81 2.64 0.99 15.41
N LEU A 82 1.92 1.38 14.35
CA LEU A 82 1.92 0.63 13.09
C LEU A 82 3.27 0.76 12.39
N GLU A 83 3.76 -0.34 11.87
CA GLU A 83 4.87 -0.40 10.92
C GLU A 83 4.31 -0.61 9.51
N ALA A 84 5.16 -0.50 8.46
CA ALA A 84 4.75 -0.93 7.14
C ALA A 84 4.32 -2.41 7.22
N PRO A 85 3.18 -2.81 6.64
CA PRO A 85 2.62 -4.15 6.81
C PRO A 85 3.62 -5.25 6.46
N LEU A 86 4.42 -4.99 5.42
CA LEU A 86 5.51 -5.86 5.00
C LEU A 86 6.63 -5.02 4.35
N LYS A 87 7.80 -5.62 4.23
CA LYS A 87 8.89 -5.12 3.40
C LYS A 87 8.95 -6.00 2.15
N PRO A 88 8.43 -5.52 1.00
CA PRO A 88 8.38 -6.32 -0.22
C PRO A 88 9.77 -6.61 -0.77
N GLY A 89 9.91 -7.71 -1.50
CA GLY A 89 11.11 -8.03 -2.29
C GLY A 89 11.27 -7.04 -3.43
N LYS A 90 10.19 -6.85 -4.20
CA LYS A 90 10.10 -5.86 -5.28
C LYS A 90 8.73 -5.19 -5.33
N ILE A 91 8.68 -4.02 -5.95
CA ILE A 91 7.44 -3.27 -6.21
C ILE A 91 7.42 -2.89 -7.68
N MET A 92 6.47 -3.45 -8.43
CA MET A 92 6.19 -3.06 -9.82
C MET A 92 5.10 -2.00 -9.82
N ALA A 93 5.39 -0.80 -10.31
CA ALA A 93 4.43 0.29 -10.38
C ALA A 93 3.90 0.49 -11.80
N VAL A 94 2.58 0.60 -11.94
CA VAL A 94 1.92 0.79 -13.23
C VAL A 94 1.73 2.27 -13.51
N GLY A 95 2.33 2.76 -14.60
CA GLY A 95 2.19 4.15 -15.02
C GLY A 95 0.95 4.40 -15.87
N LYS A 96 0.24 5.52 -15.63
CA LYS A 96 -0.90 5.99 -16.44
C LYS A 96 -2.02 4.96 -16.61
N ASN A 97 -2.38 4.29 -15.55
CA ASN A 97 -3.40 3.23 -15.58
C ASN A 97 -4.84 3.74 -15.40
N TYR A 98 -5.06 5.05 -15.30
CA TYR A 98 -6.38 5.67 -15.30
C TYR A 98 -6.47 6.67 -16.45
N ALA A 99 -7.56 6.59 -17.21
CA ALA A 99 -7.73 7.40 -18.44
C ALA A 99 -7.78 8.91 -18.13
N ASP A 100 -8.44 9.29 -17.04
CA ASP A 100 -8.55 10.66 -16.54
C ASP A 100 -7.17 11.21 -16.10
N HIS A 101 -6.38 10.41 -15.35
CA HIS A 101 -5.00 10.79 -15.00
C HIS A 101 -4.08 10.87 -16.23
N ALA A 102 -4.24 9.98 -17.19
CA ALA A 102 -3.48 10.06 -18.45
C ALA A 102 -3.76 11.39 -19.19
N ALA A 103 -5.00 11.89 -19.13
CA ALA A 103 -5.41 13.17 -19.73
C ALA A 103 -4.79 14.39 -19.02
N GLU A 104 -4.46 14.33 -17.71
CA GLU A 104 -3.75 15.40 -17.00
C GLU A 104 -2.35 15.67 -17.58
N GLY A 105 -1.69 14.61 -18.13
CA GLY A 105 -0.34 14.66 -18.67
C GLY A 105 -0.26 14.31 -20.16
N ALA A 106 -0.69 15.16 -21.08
CA ALA A 106 -0.58 15.02 -22.54
C ALA A 106 -1.37 13.83 -23.17
N GLY A 107 -2.27 13.18 -22.46
CA GLY A 107 -3.29 12.27 -23.00
C GLY A 107 -2.81 10.91 -23.55
N GLN A 108 -1.52 10.60 -23.52
CA GLN A 108 -1.02 9.36 -24.07
C GLN A 108 -1.28 8.16 -23.16
N VAL A 109 -2.14 7.25 -23.57
CA VAL A 109 -2.33 5.93 -22.98
C VAL A 109 -1.33 4.96 -23.62
N TYR A 110 -0.72 4.10 -22.81
CA TYR A 110 0.18 3.06 -23.32
C TYR A 110 -0.62 1.95 -24.00
N SER A 111 -0.05 1.31 -25.02
CA SER A 111 -0.68 0.19 -25.74
C SER A 111 -0.60 -1.14 -24.96
N ARG A 112 0.11 -1.16 -23.86
CA ARG A 112 0.28 -2.31 -22.95
C ARG A 112 0.55 -1.82 -21.53
N VAL A 113 0.45 -2.69 -20.55
CA VAL A 113 0.91 -2.41 -19.17
C VAL A 113 2.36 -1.93 -19.24
N ALA A 114 2.62 -0.78 -18.68
CA ALA A 114 3.94 -0.17 -18.63
C ALA A 114 4.11 0.56 -17.30
N GLY A 115 5.34 0.69 -16.83
CA GLY A 115 5.61 1.34 -15.56
C GLY A 115 7.09 1.33 -15.20
N PHE A 116 7.38 1.23 -13.95
CA PHE A 116 8.74 1.29 -13.40
C PHE A 116 8.85 0.46 -12.12
N VAL A 117 10.07 0.23 -11.69
CA VAL A 117 10.35 -0.42 -10.40
C VAL A 117 10.44 0.64 -9.32
N LYS A 118 9.74 0.42 -8.22
CA LYS A 118 9.87 1.22 -7.01
C LYS A 118 10.78 0.51 -6.01
N LEU A 119 11.78 1.24 -5.48
CA LEU A 119 12.74 0.66 -4.56
C LEU A 119 12.09 0.39 -3.21
N THR A 120 12.29 -0.80 -2.68
CA THR A 120 11.74 -1.22 -1.39
C THR A 120 12.30 -0.44 -0.20
N SER A 121 13.47 0.18 -0.36
CA SER A 121 14.07 1.11 0.61
C SER A 121 13.31 2.42 0.78
N CYS A 122 12.37 2.73 -0.14
CA CYS A 122 11.52 3.92 -0.06
C CYS A 122 10.29 3.72 0.84
N VAL A 123 10.00 2.47 1.24
CA VAL A 123 8.81 2.11 2.01
C VAL A 123 8.86 2.72 3.41
N VAL A 124 7.75 3.36 3.81
CA VAL A 124 7.51 3.91 5.14
C VAL A 124 6.08 3.61 5.59
N PRO A 125 5.81 3.49 6.91
CA PRO A 125 4.50 3.14 7.42
C PRO A 125 3.47 4.27 7.41
N HIS A 126 2.25 3.91 7.78
CA HIS A 126 1.21 4.82 8.22
C HIS A 126 1.73 5.74 9.35
N ASN A 127 1.33 7.01 9.35
CA ASN A 127 1.77 8.06 10.27
C ASN A 127 3.28 8.40 10.21
N ALA A 128 4.04 7.82 9.29
CA ALA A 128 5.41 8.27 9.08
C ALA A 128 5.46 9.68 8.50
N THR A 129 6.49 10.42 8.86
CA THR A 129 6.83 11.68 8.19
C THR A 129 7.46 11.39 6.84
N VAL A 130 6.83 11.82 5.76
CA VAL A 130 7.40 11.76 4.41
C VAL A 130 8.26 12.98 4.13
N ARG A 131 9.37 12.76 3.45
CA ARG A 131 10.36 13.80 3.22
C ARG A 131 10.25 14.37 1.82
N LYS A 132 9.83 15.66 1.73
CA LYS A 132 9.98 16.40 0.48
C LYS A 132 11.48 16.62 0.22
N PRO A 133 12.03 16.13 -0.91
CA PRO A 133 13.41 16.39 -1.26
C PRO A 133 13.67 17.89 -1.49
N THR A 134 14.89 18.35 -1.15
CA THR A 134 15.26 19.78 -1.28
C THR A 134 15.51 20.22 -2.73
N TRP A 135 15.55 19.28 -3.65
CA TRP A 135 15.83 19.49 -5.08
C TRP A 135 14.57 19.46 -5.95
N THR A 136 13.37 19.47 -5.34
CA THR A 136 12.10 19.53 -6.10
C THR A 136 11.14 20.57 -5.53
N ASP A 137 10.44 21.27 -6.40
CA ASP A 137 9.30 22.12 -6.07
C ASP A 137 7.97 21.47 -6.45
N THR A 138 7.99 20.36 -7.20
CA THR A 138 6.83 19.64 -7.70
C THR A 138 6.66 18.29 -7.01
N PHE A 139 6.65 18.29 -5.67
CA PHE A 139 6.42 17.10 -4.85
C PHE A 139 4.95 16.75 -4.82
N ASP A 140 4.59 15.55 -5.28
CA ASP A 140 3.22 15.16 -5.60
C ASP A 140 2.83 13.82 -4.99
N TYR A 141 1.53 13.60 -4.82
CA TYR A 141 0.90 12.41 -4.26
C TYR A 141 0.20 11.60 -5.35
N GLU A 142 0.14 10.29 -5.16
CA GLU A 142 -0.57 9.33 -6.00
C GLU A 142 -1.12 8.20 -5.13
N ASN A 143 -2.42 8.24 -4.81
CA ASN A 143 -3.08 7.15 -4.10
C ASN A 143 -3.31 5.97 -5.04
N GLU A 144 -2.85 4.78 -4.64
CA GLU A 144 -2.89 3.59 -5.47
C GLU A 144 -3.32 2.36 -4.68
N LEU A 145 -4.19 1.54 -5.29
CA LEU A 145 -4.43 0.18 -4.82
C LEU A 145 -3.16 -0.64 -5.04
N ALA A 146 -2.59 -1.19 -3.99
CA ALA A 146 -1.44 -2.09 -4.07
C ALA A 146 -1.89 -3.55 -3.89
N ILE A 147 -1.54 -4.38 -4.86
CA ILE A 147 -1.83 -5.81 -4.89
C ILE A 147 -0.65 -6.53 -4.21
N VAL A 148 -0.93 -7.35 -3.19
CA VAL A 148 0.06 -8.17 -2.50
C VAL A 148 0.06 -9.56 -3.11
N ILE A 149 1.21 -10.00 -3.61
CA ILE A 149 1.40 -11.32 -4.20
C ILE A 149 1.52 -12.38 -3.09
N GLY A 150 0.83 -13.49 -3.25
CA GLY A 150 0.71 -14.55 -2.24
C GLY A 150 1.54 -15.80 -2.50
N ARG A 151 2.04 -15.96 -3.71
CA ARG A 151 2.82 -17.15 -4.11
C ARG A 151 3.77 -16.80 -5.26
N ASP A 152 4.66 -17.73 -5.57
CA ASP A 152 5.48 -17.63 -6.79
C ASP A 152 4.60 -17.56 -8.04
N CYS A 153 4.86 -16.58 -8.90
CA CYS A 153 4.13 -16.33 -10.13
C CYS A 153 5.10 -16.02 -11.27
N VAL A 154 5.20 -16.92 -12.24
CA VAL A 154 6.01 -16.74 -13.45
C VAL A 154 5.13 -17.04 -14.67
N GLU A 155 5.08 -16.11 -15.62
CA GLU A 155 4.33 -16.24 -16.88
C GLU A 155 2.87 -16.69 -16.68
N VAL A 156 2.19 -16.10 -15.70
CA VAL A 156 0.82 -16.46 -15.32
C VAL A 156 -0.18 -15.90 -16.34
N PRO A 157 -1.07 -16.73 -16.90
CA PRO A 157 -2.11 -16.23 -17.79
C PRO A 157 -3.19 -15.44 -17.00
N PRO A 158 -3.89 -14.48 -17.63
CA PRO A 158 -4.83 -13.59 -16.92
C PRO A 158 -5.92 -14.32 -16.12
N GLU A 159 -6.42 -15.46 -16.59
CA GLU A 159 -7.45 -16.27 -15.94
C GLU A 159 -7.00 -16.91 -14.63
N GLN A 160 -5.69 -17.03 -14.40
CA GLN A 160 -5.09 -17.56 -13.16
C GLN A 160 -4.52 -16.46 -12.26
N ALA A 161 -4.60 -15.20 -12.67
CA ALA A 161 -3.95 -14.09 -11.97
C ALA A 161 -4.42 -13.92 -10.52
N TYR A 162 -5.72 -14.10 -10.24
CA TYR A 162 -6.25 -14.00 -8.87
C TYR A 162 -5.76 -15.09 -7.92
N ASP A 163 -5.27 -16.21 -8.46
CA ASP A 163 -4.64 -17.25 -7.64
C ASP A 163 -3.32 -16.75 -7.02
N CYS A 164 -2.69 -15.76 -7.65
CA CYS A 164 -1.46 -15.14 -7.17
C CYS A 164 -1.70 -14.08 -6.07
N VAL A 165 -2.94 -13.62 -5.90
CA VAL A 165 -3.24 -12.52 -4.98
C VAL A 165 -3.44 -13.04 -3.56
N PHE A 166 -2.69 -12.48 -2.61
CA PHE A 166 -2.91 -12.65 -1.18
C PHE A 166 -3.94 -11.66 -0.64
N GLY A 167 -3.83 -10.40 -1.04
CA GLY A 167 -4.70 -9.33 -0.58
C GLY A 167 -4.30 -7.98 -1.15
N TYR A 168 -4.79 -6.94 -0.51
CA TYR A 168 -4.67 -5.56 -0.97
C TYR A 168 -4.26 -4.62 0.15
N THR A 169 -3.55 -3.56 -0.19
CA THR A 169 -3.18 -2.46 0.70
C THR A 169 -3.16 -1.15 -0.08
N ILE A 170 -2.83 -0.05 0.60
CA ILE A 170 -2.69 1.27 -0.02
C ILE A 170 -1.22 1.59 -0.17
N MET A 171 -0.82 2.13 -1.32
CA MET A 171 0.47 2.80 -1.51
C MET A 171 0.24 4.23 -1.98
N ASN A 172 1.03 5.17 -1.44
CA ASN A 172 1.13 6.51 -2.00
C ASN A 172 2.43 6.60 -2.80
N ASP A 173 2.32 6.60 -4.14
CA ASP A 173 3.47 6.68 -5.05
C ASP A 173 3.97 8.12 -5.18
N LEU A 174 4.61 8.63 -4.11
CA LEU A 174 5.12 10.00 -4.05
C LEU A 174 6.12 10.27 -5.19
N SER A 175 5.98 11.45 -5.80
CA SER A 175 6.61 11.80 -7.07
C SER A 175 7.29 13.16 -7.00
N CYS A 176 8.48 13.27 -7.58
CA CYS A 176 9.14 14.53 -7.90
C CYS A 176 9.00 14.77 -9.40
N ARG A 177 8.00 15.55 -9.82
CA ARG A 177 7.55 15.60 -11.22
C ARG A 177 8.59 16.12 -12.20
N GLU A 178 9.35 17.19 -11.85
CA GLU A 178 10.38 17.69 -12.75
C GLU A 178 11.41 16.61 -13.10
N THR A 179 11.88 15.89 -12.08
CA THR A 179 12.86 14.81 -12.26
C THR A 179 12.26 13.66 -13.02
N GLN A 180 11.05 13.23 -12.64
CA GLN A 180 10.33 12.17 -13.35
C GLN A 180 10.18 12.46 -14.84
N PHE A 181 9.83 13.72 -15.20
CA PHE A 181 9.65 14.10 -16.60
C PHE A 181 10.97 14.24 -17.35
N ALA A 182 12.02 14.72 -16.68
CA ALA A 182 13.36 14.77 -17.26
C ALA A 182 13.87 13.34 -17.57
N GLU A 183 13.82 12.45 -16.58
CA GLU A 183 14.22 11.04 -16.75
C GLU A 183 13.43 10.33 -17.85
N ARG A 184 12.12 10.60 -17.93
CA ARG A 184 11.26 10.00 -18.93
C ARG A 184 11.63 10.37 -20.37
N LYS A 185 12.12 11.60 -20.61
CA LYS A 185 12.63 12.02 -21.93
C LYS A 185 13.86 11.21 -22.34
N GLU A 186 14.64 10.75 -21.38
CA GLU A 186 15.80 9.88 -21.57
C GLU A 186 15.44 8.38 -21.58
N GLY A 187 14.14 8.04 -21.58
CA GLY A 187 13.66 6.64 -21.64
C GLY A 187 13.67 5.92 -20.29
N ASN A 188 13.80 6.63 -19.18
CA ASN A 188 13.91 6.07 -17.83
C ASN A 188 12.90 6.73 -16.87
N ILE A 189 12.58 6.07 -15.76
CA ILE A 189 11.94 6.63 -14.57
C ILE A 189 12.60 5.95 -13.36
N CYS A 190 13.33 6.72 -12.57
CA CYS A 190 14.06 6.21 -11.42
C CYS A 190 13.98 7.17 -10.23
N ILE A 191 14.85 8.19 -10.18
CA ILE A 191 15.01 9.07 -9.01
C ILE A 191 13.74 9.87 -8.72
N GLY A 192 13.03 10.32 -9.75
CA GLY A 192 11.76 11.05 -9.61
C GLY A 192 10.67 10.27 -8.86
N LYS A 193 10.82 8.96 -8.73
CA LYS A 193 9.92 8.02 -8.03
C LYS A 193 10.59 7.25 -6.90
N ASN A 194 11.91 7.34 -6.74
CA ASN A 194 12.69 6.56 -5.79
C ASN A 194 13.64 7.43 -4.96
N PHE A 195 13.12 8.05 -3.95
CA PHE A 195 13.85 8.82 -2.94
C PHE A 195 13.41 8.35 -1.54
N PRO A 196 14.17 8.62 -0.47
CA PRO A 196 13.80 8.19 0.88
C PRO A 196 12.38 8.63 1.24
N THR A 197 11.55 7.70 1.69
CA THR A 197 10.12 7.86 2.03
C THR A 197 9.15 8.00 0.86
N ALA A 198 9.56 7.68 -0.37
CA ALA A 198 8.73 7.84 -1.57
C ALA A 198 7.61 6.80 -1.71
N ALA A 199 7.51 5.81 -0.81
CA ALA A 199 6.51 4.75 -0.84
C ALA A 199 5.85 4.53 0.53
N PRO A 200 5.03 5.46 1.03
CA PRO A 200 4.11 5.14 2.13
C PRO A 200 3.26 3.92 1.78
N LEU A 201 3.20 2.93 2.70
CA LEU A 201 2.54 1.64 2.50
C LEU A 201 1.73 1.24 3.73
N GLY A 202 0.49 0.83 3.55
CA GLY A 202 -0.38 0.37 4.63
C GLY A 202 -1.79 0.97 4.60
N PRO A 203 -2.48 1.10 5.74
CA PRO A 203 -2.01 0.83 7.10
C PRO A 203 -1.85 -0.66 7.42
N TRP A 204 -2.53 -1.54 6.70
CA TRP A 204 -2.55 -3.01 6.81
C TRP A 204 -2.78 -3.66 5.45
N VAL A 205 -2.67 -4.97 5.40
CA VAL A 205 -3.10 -5.77 4.25
C VAL A 205 -4.47 -6.37 4.55
N VAL A 206 -5.41 -6.19 3.64
CA VAL A 206 -6.73 -6.84 3.67
C VAL A 206 -6.67 -8.08 2.79
N THR A 207 -6.99 -9.25 3.33
CA THR A 207 -6.98 -10.51 2.56
C THR A 207 -8.02 -10.47 1.44
N LYS A 208 -7.75 -11.14 0.31
CA LYS A 208 -8.56 -11.04 -0.91
C LYS A 208 -10.02 -11.42 -0.73
N ASP A 209 -10.34 -12.30 0.22
CA ASP A 209 -11.70 -12.72 0.53
C ASP A 209 -12.56 -11.60 1.16
N GLU A 210 -11.96 -10.59 1.78
CA GLU A 210 -12.64 -9.41 2.34
C GLU A 210 -12.92 -8.33 1.28
N ILE A 211 -12.31 -8.44 0.10
CA ILE A 211 -12.48 -7.51 -1.03
C ILE A 211 -13.01 -8.30 -2.23
N PRO A 212 -14.33 -8.52 -2.30
CA PRO A 212 -14.93 -9.40 -3.32
C PRO A 212 -14.79 -8.86 -4.74
N ASP A 213 -14.73 -7.52 -4.90
CA ASP A 213 -14.50 -6.88 -6.19
C ASP A 213 -13.48 -5.73 -6.07
N PRO A 214 -12.19 -6.01 -6.30
CA PRO A 214 -11.14 -4.99 -6.23
C PRO A 214 -11.21 -3.99 -7.38
N HIS A 215 -12.05 -4.21 -8.39
CA HIS A 215 -12.31 -3.29 -9.50
C HIS A 215 -13.49 -2.35 -9.27
N ASN A 216 -14.06 -2.33 -8.06
CA ASN A 216 -15.15 -1.41 -7.74
C ASN A 216 -14.98 -0.80 -6.34
N LEU A 217 -13.81 -0.26 -6.05
CA LEU A 217 -13.51 0.40 -4.78
C LEU A 217 -13.40 1.90 -5.01
N ARG A 218 -14.06 2.70 -4.16
CA ARG A 218 -13.83 4.15 -4.13
C ARG A 218 -12.41 4.41 -3.65
N ILE A 219 -11.69 5.32 -4.35
CA ILE A 219 -10.34 5.74 -4.03
C ILE A 219 -10.31 7.26 -3.88
N VAL A 220 -9.90 7.75 -2.71
CA VAL A 220 -9.96 9.17 -2.34
C VAL A 220 -8.63 9.61 -1.75
N THR A 221 -8.16 10.78 -2.15
CA THR A 221 -7.04 11.46 -1.48
C THR A 221 -7.49 12.79 -0.93
N ARG A 222 -7.13 13.06 0.32
CA ARG A 222 -7.27 14.37 0.96
C ARG A 222 -5.91 14.93 1.31
N VAL A 223 -5.75 16.23 1.11
CA VAL A 223 -4.60 16.98 1.60
C VAL A 223 -5.13 18.10 2.48
N ASN A 224 -4.74 18.10 3.75
CA ASN A 224 -5.25 19.03 4.78
C ASN A 224 -6.80 19.01 4.87
N GLY A 225 -7.41 17.84 4.71
CA GLY A 225 -8.86 17.64 4.71
C GLY A 225 -9.57 17.99 3.40
N GLU A 226 -8.89 18.64 2.44
CA GLU A 226 -9.46 18.95 1.12
C GLU A 226 -9.34 17.74 0.18
N VAL A 227 -10.46 17.33 -0.43
CA VAL A 227 -10.49 16.24 -1.42
C VAL A 227 -9.77 16.69 -2.68
N ARG A 228 -8.76 15.91 -3.10
CA ARG A 228 -7.94 16.13 -4.28
C ARG A 228 -8.18 15.07 -5.36
N GLN A 229 -8.21 13.80 -4.96
CA GLN A 229 -8.60 12.69 -5.83
C GLN A 229 -9.91 12.09 -5.29
N ASP A 230 -10.88 11.80 -6.15
CA ASP A 230 -12.09 11.05 -5.84
C ASP A 230 -12.52 10.27 -7.09
N SER A 231 -12.27 8.99 -7.09
CA SER A 231 -12.46 8.12 -8.23
C SER A 231 -12.86 6.69 -7.79
N ASN A 232 -12.77 5.75 -8.70
CA ASN A 232 -13.07 4.35 -8.43
C ASN A 232 -12.11 3.47 -9.23
N THR A 233 -11.68 2.33 -8.65
CA THR A 233 -10.76 1.38 -9.29
C THR A 233 -11.29 0.78 -10.59
N LYS A 234 -12.61 0.84 -10.86
CA LYS A 234 -13.21 0.46 -12.15
C LYS A 234 -12.71 1.28 -13.34
N ASN A 235 -12.15 2.46 -13.07
CA ASN A 235 -11.62 3.36 -14.12
C ASN A 235 -10.20 2.99 -14.56
N GLN A 236 -9.62 1.91 -14.01
CA GLN A 236 -8.35 1.38 -14.47
C GLN A 236 -8.44 0.91 -15.93
N ILE A 237 -7.42 1.28 -16.73
CA ILE A 237 -7.29 0.89 -18.13
C ILE A 237 -6.91 -0.59 -18.23
N TYR A 238 -5.92 -0.99 -17.46
CA TYR A 238 -5.46 -2.38 -17.32
C TYR A 238 -5.92 -2.90 -15.95
N ASN A 239 -6.77 -3.90 -15.96
CA ASN A 239 -7.26 -4.55 -14.76
C ASN A 239 -6.18 -5.38 -14.05
N ILE A 240 -6.43 -5.83 -12.83
CA ILE A 240 -5.47 -6.60 -12.02
C ILE A 240 -4.98 -7.86 -12.75
N PRO A 241 -5.83 -8.68 -13.38
CA PRO A 241 -5.37 -9.81 -14.18
C PRO A 241 -4.37 -9.45 -15.28
N ALA A 242 -4.59 -8.37 -16.01
CA ALA A 242 -3.68 -7.92 -17.05
C ALA A 242 -2.33 -7.44 -16.47
N GLN A 243 -2.36 -6.76 -15.32
CA GLN A 243 -1.16 -6.30 -14.63
C GLN A 243 -0.32 -7.48 -14.12
N ILE A 244 -0.94 -8.45 -13.46
CA ILE A 244 -0.26 -9.65 -12.95
C ILE A 244 0.30 -10.47 -14.11
N ALA A 245 -0.50 -10.76 -15.14
CA ALA A 245 -0.05 -11.52 -16.30
C ALA A 245 1.18 -10.86 -16.94
N TRP A 246 1.17 -9.55 -17.16
CA TRP A 246 2.30 -8.84 -17.75
C TRP A 246 3.54 -8.86 -16.86
N TYR A 247 3.42 -8.49 -15.59
CA TYR A 247 4.59 -8.39 -14.71
C TYR A 247 5.09 -9.73 -14.20
N SER A 248 4.29 -10.81 -14.28
CA SER A 248 4.75 -12.16 -13.94
C SER A 248 5.86 -12.69 -14.84
N HIS A 249 6.10 -12.06 -16.02
CA HIS A 249 7.29 -12.36 -16.82
C HIS A 249 8.61 -11.99 -16.10
N ALA A 250 8.57 -11.07 -15.16
CA ALA A 250 9.73 -10.75 -14.31
C ALA A 250 9.86 -11.70 -13.10
N GLY A 251 8.88 -12.58 -12.89
CA GLY A 251 8.77 -13.44 -11.72
C GLY A 251 8.35 -12.66 -10.47
N PHE A 252 7.39 -13.20 -9.75
CA PHE A 252 6.98 -12.71 -8.43
C PHE A 252 7.19 -13.76 -7.37
N GLU A 253 7.48 -13.30 -6.16
CA GLU A 253 7.60 -14.09 -4.93
C GLU A 253 6.54 -13.63 -3.90
N PRO A 254 6.21 -14.47 -2.90
CA PRO A 254 5.30 -14.07 -1.83
C PRO A 254 5.74 -12.76 -1.14
N GLY A 255 4.81 -11.82 -1.02
CA GLY A 255 5.09 -10.50 -0.44
C GLY A 255 5.54 -9.42 -1.41
N ASP A 256 5.77 -9.74 -2.68
CA ASP A 256 5.97 -8.72 -3.72
C ASP A 256 4.70 -7.90 -3.96
N LEU A 257 4.85 -6.69 -4.52
CA LEU A 257 3.73 -5.77 -4.75
C LEU A 257 3.61 -5.37 -6.22
N ILE A 258 2.36 -5.15 -6.63
CA ILE A 258 2.03 -4.34 -7.80
C ILE A 258 1.26 -3.11 -7.31
N SER A 259 1.75 -1.91 -7.61
CA SER A 259 1.06 -0.64 -7.41
C SER A 259 0.34 -0.29 -8.69
N SER A 260 -1.00 -0.17 -8.62
CA SER A 260 -1.87 -0.31 -9.81
C SER A 260 -2.09 0.96 -10.61
N GLY A 261 -1.43 2.06 -10.26
CA GLY A 261 -1.66 3.38 -10.84
C GLY A 261 -2.68 4.21 -10.07
N THR A 262 -2.66 5.52 -10.29
CA THR A 262 -3.46 6.53 -9.59
C THR A 262 -4.48 7.19 -10.52
N PRO A 263 -5.66 7.63 -9.99
CA PRO A 263 -6.62 8.43 -10.74
C PRO A 263 -6.20 9.90 -10.87
N ALA A 264 -6.98 10.70 -11.63
CA ALA A 264 -6.85 12.16 -11.72
C ALA A 264 -7.00 12.86 -10.36
N GLY A 265 -6.59 14.13 -10.30
CA GLY A 265 -6.61 14.97 -9.11
C GLY A 265 -5.25 15.08 -8.42
N THR A 266 -4.18 14.72 -9.13
CA THR A 266 -2.81 14.93 -8.66
C THR A 266 -2.42 16.42 -8.71
N GLY A 267 -1.38 16.81 -7.99
CA GLY A 267 -0.85 18.17 -8.04
C GLY A 267 -0.43 18.59 -9.45
N MET A 268 0.05 17.64 -10.24
CA MET A 268 0.40 17.84 -11.65
C MET A 268 -0.83 18.23 -12.52
N GLY A 269 -1.99 17.65 -12.21
CA GLY A 269 -3.23 17.88 -12.95
C GLY A 269 -3.91 19.22 -12.66
N TYR A 270 -3.57 19.84 -11.53
CA TYR A 270 -4.22 21.07 -11.08
C TYR A 270 -3.93 22.27 -11.96
N LYS A 271 -4.98 22.99 -12.38
CA LYS A 271 -4.92 24.17 -13.25
C LYS A 271 -5.45 25.45 -12.58
N GLY A 272 -5.87 25.37 -11.33
CA GLY A 272 -6.38 26.51 -10.57
C GLY A 272 -5.28 27.43 -10.04
N PRO A 273 -5.65 28.50 -9.30
CA PRO A 273 -4.70 29.40 -8.69
C PRO A 273 -3.91 28.72 -7.55
N GLY A 274 -2.63 29.06 -7.41
CA GLY A 274 -1.76 28.42 -6.43
C GLY A 274 -1.21 27.07 -6.90
N THR A 275 -0.91 26.18 -5.98
CA THR A 275 -0.37 24.84 -6.28
C THR A 275 -1.04 23.77 -5.44
N TRP A 276 -1.21 22.58 -6.01
CA TRP A 276 -1.57 21.35 -5.30
C TRP A 276 -0.36 20.48 -4.97
N TYR A 277 0.85 20.88 -5.39
CA TYR A 277 2.04 20.19 -4.95
C TYR A 277 2.24 20.30 -3.44
N LEU A 278 2.66 19.20 -2.84
CA LEU A 278 2.81 19.06 -1.40
C LEU A 278 3.83 20.03 -0.82
N GLN A 279 3.48 20.65 0.29
CA GLN A 279 4.28 21.60 1.04
C GLN A 279 4.66 21.04 2.43
N ASN A 280 5.60 21.71 3.08
CA ASN A 280 5.99 21.36 4.45
C ASN A 280 4.80 21.49 5.41
N GLY A 281 4.53 20.45 6.18
CA GLY A 281 3.44 20.39 7.15
C GLY A 281 2.13 19.81 6.61
N ASP A 282 2.01 19.60 5.29
CA ASP A 282 0.79 19.01 4.72
C ASP A 282 0.54 17.62 5.28
N GLN A 283 -0.74 17.35 5.58
CA GLN A 283 -1.26 16.06 5.96
C GLN A 283 -1.93 15.41 4.77
N ILE A 284 -1.51 14.20 4.42
CA ILE A 284 -2.01 13.42 3.30
C ILE A 284 -2.78 12.24 3.84
N GLU A 285 -3.98 12.03 3.35
CA GLU A 285 -4.81 10.86 3.63
C GLU A 285 -5.18 10.17 2.31
N CYS A 286 -4.68 8.96 2.13
CA CYS A 286 -5.03 8.07 1.02
C CYS A 286 -6.03 7.04 1.54
N GLU A 287 -7.28 7.12 1.10
CA GLU A 287 -8.36 6.21 1.48
C GLU A 287 -8.73 5.30 0.32
N ILE A 288 -8.91 4.01 0.59
CA ILE A 288 -9.52 3.06 -0.35
C ILE A 288 -10.60 2.29 0.39
N GLU A 289 -11.78 2.23 -0.22
CA GLU A 289 -12.94 1.53 0.30
C GLU A 289 -12.61 0.08 0.66
N GLY A 290 -13.10 -0.39 1.82
CA GLY A 290 -12.83 -1.74 2.33
C GLY A 290 -11.45 -1.91 2.97
N ILE A 291 -10.45 -1.10 2.61
CA ILE A 291 -9.10 -1.17 3.16
C ILE A 291 -8.97 -0.25 4.38
N GLY A 292 -9.07 1.06 4.19
CA GLY A 292 -8.91 2.05 5.25
C GLY A 292 -8.18 3.30 4.78
N ILE A 293 -7.44 3.95 5.69
CA ILE A 293 -6.75 5.22 5.43
C ILE A 293 -5.26 5.08 5.73
N LEU A 294 -4.43 5.38 4.75
CA LEU A 294 -2.98 5.57 4.89
C LEU A 294 -2.72 7.07 5.04
N ALA A 295 -2.32 7.51 6.24
CA ALA A 295 -2.05 8.91 6.53
C ALA A 295 -0.56 9.17 6.71
N ASN A 296 -0.08 10.33 6.24
CA ASN A 296 1.31 10.77 6.39
C ASN A 296 1.40 12.29 6.48
N THR A 297 2.47 12.80 7.10
CA THR A 297 2.75 14.24 7.19
C THR A 297 4.02 14.59 6.41
N VAL A 298 3.98 15.65 5.64
CA VAL A 298 5.12 16.12 4.82
C VAL A 298 6.10 16.94 5.66
N SER A 299 7.40 16.71 5.49
CA SER A 299 8.45 17.52 6.09
C SER A 299 9.56 17.85 5.08
N THR A 300 10.02 19.10 5.06
CA THR A 300 11.21 19.54 4.33
C THR A 300 12.48 19.51 5.18
N ARG A 301 12.36 19.22 6.48
CA ARG A 301 13.52 19.21 7.39
C ARG A 301 14.41 17.99 7.09
N LYS A 302 15.74 18.23 6.98
CA LYS A 302 16.72 17.15 6.96
C LYS A 302 16.60 16.35 8.27
N ARG A 303 16.61 15.02 8.19
CA ARG A 303 16.74 14.18 9.39
C ARG A 303 18.03 14.59 10.08
N ARG A 304 17.98 14.97 11.37
CA ARG A 304 19.21 15.13 12.16
C ARG A 304 19.88 13.74 12.19
N SER A 305 21.09 13.70 11.67
CA SER A 305 21.99 12.53 11.70
C SER A 305 22.26 12.09 13.13
#